data_7fceda35445e7a73dd64533ef62371e2
#
_entry.id   7fceda35445e7a73dd64533ef62371e2
#
_cell.length_a   1.000
_cell.length_b   1.000
_cell.length_c   1.000
_cell.angle_alpha   90.00
_cell.angle_beta   90.00
_cell.angle_gamma   90.00
#
_symmetry.space_group_name_H-M   'P 1'
#
loop_
_entity.id
_entity.type
_entity.pdbx_description
1 polymer ?
#
loop_
_entity_poly.entity_id
_entity_poly.type
_entity_poly.pdbx_seq_one_letter_code
_entity_poly.pdbx_strand_id
1 'polypeptide(L)'
;MKGSFNDIIQSDKPVLIDFFATWCGPCKYQAPILEAVASEIREEARIIKIDIDRNQAVAAQYGVRSVPTLMIFKNGEVMWREAGVKEKNDILSLLKQYK
;
A
#
# COMPACT_ATOMS: atom_id res chain seq x y z
N MET A 1 8.12 9.83 11.50
CA MET A 1 8.40 9.39 10.14
C MET A 1 9.18 10.46 9.43
N LYS A 2 10.26 10.11 8.82
CA LYS A 2 11.03 11.07 8.05
C LYS A 2 10.38 11.23 6.69
N GLY A 3 10.04 12.45 6.35
CA GLY A 3 9.28 12.73 5.16
C GLY A 3 7.78 12.59 5.41
N SER A 4 7.02 13.35 4.69
CA SER A 4 5.57 13.28 4.74
C SER A 4 5.08 12.14 3.84
N PHE A 5 3.82 11.77 4.02
CA PHE A 5 3.18 10.83 3.12
C PHE A 5 3.26 11.31 1.68
N ASN A 6 3.08 12.61 1.47
CA ASN A 6 3.17 13.21 0.13
C ASN A 6 4.54 12.97 -0.50
N ASP A 7 5.61 13.01 0.29
CA ASP A 7 6.95 12.74 -0.22
C ASP A 7 7.12 11.27 -0.60
N ILE A 8 6.55 10.37 0.21
CA ILE A 8 6.65 8.93 -0.01
C ILE A 8 6.03 8.52 -1.34
N ILE A 9 4.89 9.11 -1.69
CA ILE A 9 4.16 8.74 -2.90
C ILE A 9 4.67 9.42 -4.17
N GLN A 10 5.61 10.37 -4.04
CA GLN A 10 6.24 11.03 -5.19
C GLN A 10 7.35 10.14 -5.73
N SER A 11 6.99 9.27 -6.64
CA SER A 11 7.94 8.35 -7.28
C SER A 11 7.45 8.07 -8.69
N ASP A 12 8.39 7.96 -9.62
CA ASP A 12 8.08 7.57 -11.00
C ASP A 12 7.83 6.06 -11.11
N LYS A 13 8.12 5.33 -10.03
CA LYS A 13 7.80 3.91 -9.90
C LYS A 13 6.56 3.77 -9.04
N PRO A 14 5.75 2.71 -9.22
CA PRO A 14 4.56 2.53 -8.40
C PRO A 14 4.92 2.35 -6.92
N VAL A 15 4.10 2.94 -6.06
CA VAL A 15 4.22 2.81 -4.61
C VAL A 15 2.94 2.15 -4.11
N LEU A 16 3.07 0.96 -3.57
CA LEU A 16 1.95 0.25 -2.97
C LEU A 16 1.86 0.62 -1.50
N ILE A 17 0.71 1.17 -1.12
CA ILE A 17 0.44 1.53 0.27
C ILE A 17 -0.54 0.51 0.85
N ASP A 18 -0.16 -0.11 1.97
CA ASP A 18 -1.02 -1.02 2.72
C ASP A 18 -1.49 -0.28 3.97
N PHE A 19 -2.72 0.20 3.95
CA PHE A 19 -3.34 0.78 5.15
C PHE A 19 -3.81 -0.36 6.04
N PHE A 20 -3.25 -0.44 7.23
CA PHE A 20 -3.52 -1.55 8.15
C PHE A 20 -3.77 -1.03 9.58
N ALA A 21 -4.19 -1.95 10.45
CA ALA A 21 -4.26 -1.69 11.88
C ALA A 21 -3.71 -2.90 12.63
N THR A 22 -3.14 -2.67 13.81
CA THR A 22 -2.53 -3.75 14.59
C THR A 22 -3.56 -4.75 15.10
N TRP A 23 -4.82 -4.32 15.28
CA TRP A 23 -5.91 -5.16 15.76
C TRP A 23 -6.63 -5.93 14.65
N CYS A 24 -6.23 -5.74 13.40
CA CYS A 24 -6.92 -6.27 12.22
C CYS A 24 -6.42 -7.66 11.86
N GLY A 25 -7.29 -8.66 11.95
CA GLY A 25 -6.95 -10.04 11.58
C GLY A 25 -6.56 -10.21 10.12
N PRO A 26 -7.40 -9.75 9.17
CA PRO A 26 -7.04 -9.83 7.73
C PRO A 26 -5.74 -9.13 7.38
N CYS A 27 -5.38 -8.05 8.10
CA CYS A 27 -4.12 -7.36 7.88
C CYS A 27 -2.92 -8.26 8.18
N LYS A 28 -3.05 -9.12 9.19
CA LYS A 28 -2.00 -10.06 9.57
C LYS A 28 -1.82 -11.13 8.49
N TYR A 29 -2.89 -11.47 7.80
CA TYR A 29 -2.85 -12.38 6.67
C TYR A 29 -2.20 -11.72 5.46
N GLN A 30 -2.47 -10.43 5.24
CA GLN A 30 -1.91 -9.67 4.13
C GLN A 30 -0.40 -9.46 4.27
N ALA A 31 0.11 -9.33 5.48
CA ALA A 31 1.52 -8.98 5.70
C ALA A 31 2.52 -9.94 5.05
N PRO A 32 2.43 -11.27 5.25
CA PRO A 32 3.39 -12.17 4.59
C PRO A 32 3.25 -12.18 3.07
N ILE A 33 2.05 -11.94 2.56
CA ILE A 33 1.84 -11.83 1.11
C ILE A 33 2.64 -10.65 0.57
N LEU A 34 2.58 -9.50 1.26
CA LEU A 34 3.34 -8.32 0.84
C LEU A 34 4.84 -8.51 0.93
N GLU A 35 5.31 -9.27 1.91
CA GLU A 35 6.73 -9.60 2.01
C GLU A 35 7.18 -10.43 0.80
N ALA A 36 6.35 -11.37 0.37
CA ALA A 36 6.63 -12.17 -0.82
C ALA A 36 6.63 -11.31 -2.09
N VAL A 37 5.68 -10.37 -2.20
CA VAL A 37 5.64 -9.42 -3.30
C VAL A 37 6.92 -8.58 -3.33
N ALA A 38 7.33 -8.06 -2.17
CA ALA A 38 8.53 -7.24 -2.07
C ALA A 38 9.77 -8.00 -2.53
N SER A 39 9.88 -9.27 -2.18
CA SER A 39 11.00 -10.12 -2.59
C SER A 39 11.10 -10.27 -4.10
N GLU A 40 9.96 -10.31 -4.78
CA GLU A 40 9.93 -10.47 -6.24
C GLU A 40 10.07 -9.15 -6.99
N ILE A 41 9.40 -8.12 -6.50
CA ILE A 41 9.32 -6.84 -7.23
C ILE A 41 10.59 -6.01 -7.05
N ARG A 42 11.25 -6.15 -5.90
CA ARG A 42 12.49 -5.45 -5.56
C ARG A 42 12.40 -3.94 -5.79
N GLU A 43 13.26 -3.41 -6.66
CA GLU A 43 13.37 -1.98 -6.91
C GLU A 43 12.36 -1.46 -7.94
N GLU A 44 11.56 -2.33 -8.53
CA GLU A 44 10.59 -1.91 -9.53
C GLU A 44 9.37 -1.22 -8.92
N ALA A 45 9.16 -1.40 -7.62
CA ALA A 45 8.08 -0.75 -6.87
C ALA A 45 8.48 -0.64 -5.41
N ARG A 46 7.81 0.24 -4.69
CA ARG A 46 7.99 0.37 -3.24
C ARG A 46 6.75 -0.13 -2.55
N ILE A 47 6.92 -0.79 -1.40
CA ILE A 47 5.80 -1.27 -0.59
C ILE A 47 5.94 -0.65 0.78
N ILE A 48 4.94 0.15 1.16
CA ILE A 48 4.94 0.93 2.39
C ILE A 48 3.69 0.59 3.19
N LYS A 49 3.85 0.30 4.47
CA LYS A 49 2.73 0.03 5.37
C LYS A 49 2.42 1.29 6.19
N ILE A 50 1.14 1.63 6.27
CA ILE A 50 0.67 2.81 7.02
C ILE A 50 -0.35 2.34 8.04
N ASP A 51 -0.03 2.51 9.32
CA ASP A 51 -0.94 2.21 10.42
C ASP A 51 -1.97 3.33 10.51
N ILE A 52 -3.26 3.00 10.33
CA ILE A 52 -4.31 4.03 10.30
C ILE A 52 -4.52 4.70 11.66
N ASP A 53 -4.20 4.00 12.76
CA ASP A 53 -4.36 4.57 14.08
C ASP A 53 -3.25 5.58 14.40
N ARG A 54 -2.08 5.39 13.81
CA ARG A 54 -0.94 6.29 13.98
C ARG A 54 -0.86 7.37 12.90
N ASN A 55 -1.68 7.25 11.86
CA ASN A 55 -1.68 8.17 10.71
C ASN A 55 -3.11 8.53 10.34
N GLN A 56 -3.87 8.98 11.33
CA GLN A 56 -5.31 9.24 11.17
C GLN A 56 -5.62 10.30 10.11
N ALA A 57 -4.78 11.32 10.01
CA ALA A 57 -4.99 12.37 9.02
C ALA A 57 -4.87 11.83 7.59
N VAL A 58 -3.87 10.99 7.33
CA VAL A 58 -3.68 10.39 6.01
C VAL A 58 -4.85 9.45 5.68
N ALA A 59 -5.24 8.61 6.65
CA ALA A 59 -6.37 7.69 6.45
C ALA A 59 -7.64 8.46 6.12
N ALA A 60 -7.90 9.56 6.84
CA ALA A 60 -9.08 10.40 6.59
C ALA A 60 -9.00 11.06 5.22
N GLN A 61 -7.83 11.57 4.85
CA GLN A 61 -7.62 12.24 3.56
C GLN A 61 -8.00 11.34 2.39
N TYR A 62 -7.67 10.05 2.47
CA TYR A 62 -7.96 9.10 1.40
C TYR A 62 -9.22 8.27 1.64
N GLY A 63 -9.98 8.63 2.68
CA GLY A 63 -11.26 7.97 2.95
C GLY A 63 -11.14 6.49 3.28
N VAL A 64 -10.06 6.10 3.95
CA VAL A 64 -9.84 4.70 4.34
C VAL A 64 -10.76 4.39 5.52
N ARG A 65 -11.73 3.50 5.31
CA ARG A 65 -12.74 3.14 6.31
C ARG A 65 -12.67 1.68 6.75
N SER A 66 -11.93 0.88 6.03
CA SER A 66 -11.75 -0.53 6.37
C SER A 66 -10.31 -0.91 6.15
N VAL A 67 -9.86 -1.95 6.84
CA VAL A 67 -8.48 -2.44 6.73
C VAL A 67 -8.51 -3.95 6.46
N PRO A 68 -7.58 -4.45 5.65
CA PRO A 68 -6.60 -3.67 4.89
C PRO A 68 -7.24 -2.96 3.70
N THR A 69 -6.69 -1.80 3.34
CA THR A 69 -7.00 -1.15 2.07
C THR A 69 -5.67 -0.95 1.36
N LEU A 70 -5.58 -1.42 0.14
CA LEU A 70 -4.39 -1.28 -0.68
C LEU A 70 -4.59 -0.19 -1.71
N MET A 71 -3.57 0.64 -1.90
CA MET A 71 -3.59 1.70 -2.90
C MET A 71 -2.27 1.71 -3.63
N ILE A 72 -2.31 1.97 -4.93
CA ILE A 72 -1.10 2.17 -5.72
C ILE A 72 -1.04 3.62 -6.14
N PHE A 73 0.09 4.26 -5.85
CA PHE A 73 0.37 5.64 -6.23
C PHE A 73 1.49 5.65 -7.26
N LYS A 74 1.47 6.64 -8.13
CA LYS A 74 2.58 6.93 -9.04
C LYS A 74 2.60 8.42 -9.30
N ASN A 75 3.76 9.04 -9.09
CA ASN A 75 3.92 10.50 -9.22
C ASN A 75 2.90 11.27 -8.39
N GLY A 76 2.60 10.78 -7.20
CA GLY A 76 1.68 11.41 -6.26
C GLY A 76 0.22 11.16 -6.52
N GLU A 77 -0.14 10.43 -7.56
CA GLU A 77 -1.53 10.19 -7.94
C GLU A 77 -1.98 8.78 -7.61
N VAL A 78 -3.25 8.65 -7.18
CA VAL A 78 -3.87 7.34 -6.94
C VAL A 78 -4.14 6.69 -8.29
N MET A 79 -3.48 5.58 -8.55
CA MET A 79 -3.67 4.82 -9.78
C MET A 79 -4.68 3.69 -9.59
N TRP A 80 -4.80 3.18 -8.36
CA TRP A 80 -5.68 2.04 -8.06
C TRP A 80 -5.91 1.97 -6.55
N ARG A 81 -7.09 1.53 -6.15
CA ARG A 81 -7.37 1.22 -4.73
C ARG A 81 -8.42 0.14 -4.60
N GLU A 82 -8.29 -0.67 -3.57
CA GLU A 82 -9.30 -1.68 -3.26
C GLU A 82 -9.15 -2.11 -1.80
N ALA A 83 -10.29 -2.33 -1.13
CA ALA A 83 -10.33 -2.85 0.22
C ALA A 83 -10.26 -4.37 0.21
N GLY A 84 -9.73 -4.94 1.29
CA GLY A 84 -9.66 -6.38 1.48
C GLY A 84 -8.31 -6.96 1.07
N VAL A 85 -8.09 -8.22 1.46
CA VAL A 85 -6.86 -8.94 1.18
C VAL A 85 -6.73 -9.22 -0.31
N LYS A 86 -5.53 -9.01 -0.85
CA LYS A 86 -5.18 -9.35 -2.24
C LYS A 86 -4.06 -10.37 -2.25
N GLU A 87 -4.16 -11.33 -3.16
CA GLU A 87 -3.15 -12.38 -3.28
C GLU A 87 -1.92 -11.88 -4.05
N LYS A 88 -0.81 -12.60 -3.88
CA LYS A 88 0.48 -12.19 -4.42
C LYS A 88 0.44 -11.91 -5.93
N ASN A 89 -0.11 -12.84 -6.70
CA ASN A 89 -0.08 -12.71 -8.16
C ASN A 89 -0.94 -11.56 -8.66
N ASP A 90 -2.05 -11.26 -7.98
CA ASP A 90 -2.88 -10.12 -8.31
C ASP A 90 -2.13 -8.82 -8.07
N ILE A 91 -1.43 -8.73 -6.95
CA ILE A 91 -0.65 -7.55 -6.62
C ILE A 91 0.50 -7.36 -7.61
N LEU A 92 1.21 -8.43 -7.94
CA LEU A 92 2.29 -8.35 -8.91
C LEU A 92 1.80 -7.88 -10.28
N SER A 93 0.64 -8.38 -10.72
CA SER A 93 0.04 -7.96 -11.99
C SER A 93 -0.30 -6.48 -11.99
N LEU A 94 -0.89 -5.99 -10.88
CA LEU A 94 -1.24 -4.59 -10.73
C LEU A 94 0.00 -3.69 -10.76
N LEU A 95 1.05 -4.08 -10.05
CA LEU A 95 2.28 -3.30 -10.02
C LEU A 95 2.93 -3.23 -11.40
N LYS A 96 2.87 -4.30 -12.18
CA LYS A 96 3.36 -4.31 -13.54
C LYS A 96 2.53 -3.43 -14.46
N GLN A 97 1.23 -3.39 -14.25
CA GLN A 97 0.32 -2.57 -15.03
C GLN A 97 0.64 -1.08 -14.89
N TYR A 98 1.05 -0.66 -13.70
CA TYR A 98 1.30 0.75 -13.39
C TYR A 98 2.78 1.13 -13.40
N LYS A 99 3.59 0.31 -13.94
CA LYS A 99 5.01 0.55 -14.08
C LYS A 99 5.32 1.82 -14.87
#